data_0a384f18b405b1959224699a50e9e105
#
_entry.id   0a384f18b405b1959224699a50e9e105
#
_cell.length_a   1.000
_cell.length_b   1.000
_cell.length_c   1.000
_cell.angle_alpha   90.00
_cell.angle_beta   90.00
_cell.angle_gamma   90.00
#
_symmetry.space_group_name_H-M   'P 1'
#
loop_
_entity.id
_entity.type
_entity.pdbx_description
1 polymer ?
#
loop_
_entity_poly.entity_id
_entity_poly.type
_entity_poly.pdbx_seq_one_letter_code
_entity_poly.pdbx_strand_id
1 'polypeptide(L)'
;MQYFIDFGMRVLFSVWGYDVTVFELIASATSLLGVALGVTGKRVTWPWWALSSALYGVLFWQWDLKASALLQLVFIAAGVMGWFEWGPKGAVPAKLTRRELLIWTAVTLIAWVALRPVFESWGAAATWADTFMLVGSIVAQILMVLEKYECWPLWFVVDLVGTIEYAFMNLWFTALLYAVFVAIAVAGWRAWLVRANAQVVARR
;
A
#
# COMPACT_ATOMS: atom_id res chain seq x y z
N MET A 1 13.59 -12.54 21.40
CA MET A 1 13.51 -11.88 20.07
C MET A 1 13.99 -12.79 18.94
N GLN A 2 15.20 -13.35 19.03
CA GLN A 2 15.76 -14.25 17.99
C GLN A 2 14.86 -15.45 17.67
N TYR A 3 14.35 -16.14 18.67
CA TYR A 3 13.43 -17.29 18.49
C TYR A 3 12.17 -16.93 17.68
N PHE A 4 11.62 -15.72 17.89
CA PHE A 4 10.47 -15.22 17.13
C PHE A 4 10.81 -14.98 15.65
N ILE A 5 12.00 -14.41 15.40
CA ILE A 5 12.50 -14.19 14.03
C ILE A 5 12.74 -15.54 13.36
N ASP A 6 13.44 -16.45 14.00
CA ASP A 6 13.76 -17.78 13.47
C ASP A 6 12.47 -18.58 13.14
N PHE A 7 11.45 -18.48 13.98
CA PHE A 7 10.15 -19.08 13.71
C PHE A 7 9.48 -18.43 12.49
N GLY A 8 9.46 -17.11 12.42
CA GLY A 8 8.82 -16.37 11.34
C GLY A 8 9.48 -16.55 9.97
N MET A 9 10.80 -16.78 9.96
CA MET A 9 11.58 -17.02 8.75
C MET A 9 11.57 -18.49 8.28
N ARG A 10 10.87 -19.40 8.98
CA ARG A 10 10.72 -20.79 8.51
C ARG A 10 9.92 -20.82 7.22
N VAL A 11 10.45 -21.55 6.24
CA VAL A 11 9.74 -21.86 5.00
C VAL A 11 8.57 -22.79 5.31
N LEU A 12 7.37 -22.41 4.90
CA LEU A 12 6.16 -23.22 5.03
C LEU A 12 5.95 -24.11 3.82
N PHE A 13 6.15 -23.55 2.63
CA PHE A 13 6.03 -24.23 1.34
C PHE A 13 6.72 -23.42 0.26
N SER A 14 7.00 -24.07 -0.87
CA SER A 14 7.55 -23.42 -2.04
C SER A 14 6.55 -23.46 -3.19
N VAL A 15 6.36 -22.32 -3.88
CA VAL A 15 5.48 -22.19 -5.05
C VAL A 15 6.29 -21.62 -6.21
N TRP A 16 6.33 -22.35 -7.32
CA TRP A 16 7.08 -21.96 -8.52
C TRP A 16 8.55 -21.60 -8.26
N GLY A 17 9.20 -22.33 -7.32
CA GLY A 17 10.59 -22.10 -6.92
C GLY A 17 10.80 -20.94 -5.95
N TYR A 18 9.73 -20.33 -5.45
CA TYR A 18 9.74 -19.29 -4.44
C TYR A 18 9.34 -19.85 -3.08
N ASP A 19 10.18 -19.60 -2.06
CA ASP A 19 9.98 -20.08 -0.70
C ASP A 19 9.15 -19.09 0.10
N VAL A 20 7.93 -19.49 0.48
CA VAL A 20 7.01 -18.67 1.29
C VAL A 20 7.28 -18.94 2.76
N THR A 21 7.63 -17.88 3.51
CA THR A 21 7.88 -17.96 4.95
C THR A 21 6.61 -17.72 5.78
N VAL A 22 6.67 -18.07 7.06
CA VAL A 22 5.57 -17.82 8.02
C VAL A 22 5.25 -16.32 8.08
N PHE A 23 6.27 -15.46 8.22
CA PHE A 23 6.06 -14.01 8.26
C PHE A 23 5.43 -13.49 6.98
N GLU A 24 5.89 -13.95 5.83
CA GLU A 24 5.36 -13.50 4.55
C GLU A 24 3.89 -13.89 4.37
N LEU A 25 3.53 -15.11 4.73
CA LEU A 25 2.13 -15.54 4.65
C LEU A 25 1.23 -14.72 5.57
N ILE A 26 1.65 -14.48 6.83
CA ILE A 26 0.87 -13.69 7.78
C ILE A 26 0.82 -12.22 7.35
N ALA A 27 1.94 -11.65 6.87
CA ALA A 27 2.00 -10.29 6.37
C ALA A 27 1.09 -10.09 5.16
N SER A 28 1.11 -11.02 4.20
CA SER A 28 0.23 -10.98 3.02
C SER A 28 -1.24 -11.12 3.41
N ALA A 29 -1.58 -12.06 4.29
CA ALA A 29 -2.95 -12.26 4.74
C ALA A 29 -3.49 -11.04 5.51
N THR A 30 -2.69 -10.45 6.40
CA THR A 30 -3.07 -9.25 7.16
C THR A 30 -3.15 -8.02 6.25
N SER A 31 -2.30 -7.93 5.22
CA SER A 31 -2.36 -6.89 4.19
C SER A 31 -3.65 -6.97 3.39
N LEU A 32 -3.97 -8.15 2.85
CA LEU A 32 -5.21 -8.38 2.11
C LEU A 32 -6.44 -8.05 2.94
N LEU A 33 -6.46 -8.48 4.21
CA LEU A 33 -7.56 -8.17 5.13
C LEU A 33 -7.65 -6.67 5.39
N GLY A 34 -6.52 -6.00 5.64
CA GLY A 34 -6.46 -4.56 5.85
C GLY A 34 -7.02 -3.79 4.66
N VAL A 35 -6.55 -4.09 3.44
CA VAL A 35 -6.99 -3.42 2.21
C VAL A 35 -8.47 -3.69 1.93
N ALA A 36 -8.95 -4.94 2.09
CA ALA A 36 -10.35 -5.29 1.92
C ALA A 36 -11.27 -4.57 2.93
N LEU A 37 -10.84 -4.42 4.18
CA LEU A 37 -11.55 -3.62 5.18
C LEU A 37 -11.56 -2.15 4.82
N GLY A 38 -10.49 -1.64 4.20
CA GLY A 38 -10.41 -0.26 3.66
C GLY A 38 -11.51 0.05 2.65
N VAL A 39 -11.88 -0.91 1.80
CA VAL A 39 -13.03 -0.80 0.88
C VAL A 39 -14.31 -0.45 1.65
N THR A 40 -14.49 -1.05 2.81
CA THR A 40 -15.66 -0.79 3.66
C THR A 40 -15.61 0.57 4.35
N GLY A 41 -14.47 1.25 4.37
CA GLY A 41 -14.25 2.49 5.12
C GLY A 41 -14.25 2.30 6.63
N LYS A 42 -14.20 1.09 7.13
CA LYS A 42 -14.19 0.84 8.58
C LYS A 42 -12.82 1.18 9.18
N ARG A 43 -12.81 1.89 10.29
CA ARG A 43 -11.59 2.29 11.02
C ARG A 43 -10.68 1.11 11.39
N VAL A 44 -11.25 -0.08 11.53
CA VAL A 44 -10.50 -1.31 11.86
C VAL A 44 -9.50 -1.73 10.76
N THR A 45 -9.55 -1.13 9.57
CA THR A 45 -8.54 -1.33 8.52
C THR A 45 -7.12 -0.98 9.00
N TRP A 46 -6.98 0.07 9.80
CA TRP A 46 -5.69 0.63 10.19
C TRP A 46 -4.84 -0.28 11.06
N PRO A 47 -5.36 -0.93 12.11
CA PRO A 47 -4.60 -1.93 12.87
C PRO A 47 -4.08 -3.08 12.02
N TRP A 48 -4.88 -3.57 11.06
CA TRP A 48 -4.45 -4.64 10.15
C TRP A 48 -3.35 -4.17 9.22
N TRP A 49 -3.44 -2.96 8.72
CA TRP A 49 -2.38 -2.37 7.90
C TRP A 49 -1.10 -2.15 8.69
N ALA A 50 -1.19 -1.59 9.89
CA ALA A 50 -0.02 -1.39 10.74
C ALA A 50 0.65 -2.74 11.12
N LEU A 51 -0.14 -3.78 11.40
CA LEU A 51 0.37 -5.12 11.66
C LEU A 51 1.09 -5.71 10.44
N SER A 52 0.47 -5.64 9.27
CA SER A 52 1.09 -6.09 8.02
C SER A 52 2.42 -5.36 7.77
N SER A 53 2.43 -4.03 7.89
CA SER A 53 3.64 -3.22 7.70
C SER A 53 4.72 -3.57 8.74
N ALA A 54 4.37 -3.85 9.98
CA ALA A 54 5.34 -4.28 10.99
C ALA A 54 5.98 -5.63 10.61
N LEU A 55 5.19 -6.59 10.13
CA LEU A 55 5.68 -7.89 9.69
C LEU A 55 6.57 -7.78 8.44
N TYR A 56 6.12 -7.02 7.42
CA TYR A 56 6.94 -6.76 6.24
C TYR A 56 8.21 -5.97 6.58
N GLY A 57 8.16 -5.06 7.56
CA GLY A 57 9.33 -4.33 8.03
C GLY A 57 10.41 -5.27 8.58
N VAL A 58 10.02 -6.25 9.41
CA VAL A 58 10.93 -7.29 9.91
C VAL A 58 11.45 -8.14 8.76
N LEU A 59 10.58 -8.61 7.87
CA LEU A 59 10.92 -9.46 6.74
C LEU A 59 11.94 -8.79 5.81
N PHE A 60 11.68 -7.56 5.38
CA PHE A 60 12.59 -6.80 4.53
C PHE A 60 13.92 -6.48 5.21
N TRP A 61 13.91 -6.26 6.54
CA TRP A 61 15.14 -6.10 7.29
C TRP A 61 16.01 -7.36 7.27
N GLN A 62 15.39 -8.57 7.43
CA GLN A 62 16.09 -9.86 7.34
C GLN A 62 16.62 -10.14 5.92
N TRP A 63 15.93 -9.67 4.90
CA TRP A 63 16.35 -9.80 3.50
C TRP A 63 17.36 -8.72 3.05
N ASP A 64 17.87 -7.91 3.97
CA ASP A 64 18.77 -6.79 3.69
C ASP A 64 18.18 -5.69 2.80
N LEU A 65 16.85 -5.63 2.66
CA LEU A 65 16.11 -4.61 1.93
C LEU A 65 15.81 -3.41 2.84
N LYS A 66 16.89 -2.70 3.29
CA LYS A 66 16.78 -1.66 4.32
C LYS A 66 15.83 -0.52 3.95
N ALA A 67 15.87 -0.07 2.68
CA ALA A 67 14.98 0.99 2.20
C ALA A 67 13.51 0.59 2.29
N SER A 68 13.17 -0.64 1.86
CA SER A 68 11.82 -1.20 1.96
C SER A 68 11.37 -1.37 3.41
N ALA A 69 12.27 -1.78 4.31
CA ALA A 69 12.00 -1.87 5.74
C ALA A 69 11.70 -0.49 6.35
N LEU A 70 12.46 0.54 6.01
CA LEU A 70 12.23 1.92 6.46
C LEU A 70 10.90 2.48 5.93
N LEU A 71 10.52 2.14 4.69
CA LEU A 71 9.22 2.51 4.13
C LEU A 71 8.06 1.97 4.98
N GLN A 72 8.19 0.79 5.56
CA GLN A 72 7.15 0.24 6.42
C GLN A 72 6.89 1.10 7.67
N LEU A 73 7.89 1.84 8.17
CA LEU A 73 7.69 2.81 9.26
C LEU A 73 6.77 3.95 8.82
N VAL A 74 6.86 4.38 7.57
CA VAL A 74 5.95 5.40 7.00
C VAL A 74 4.51 4.86 6.97
N PHE A 75 4.33 3.60 6.57
CA PHE A 75 3.00 2.98 6.53
C PHE A 75 2.44 2.73 7.95
N ILE A 76 3.29 2.37 8.92
CA ILE A 76 2.86 2.26 10.33
C ILE A 76 2.42 3.63 10.85
N ALA A 77 3.20 4.70 10.58
CA ALA A 77 2.83 6.06 10.97
C ALA A 77 1.50 6.48 10.34
N ALA A 78 1.30 6.22 9.04
CA ALA A 78 0.04 6.47 8.35
C ALA A 78 -1.12 5.64 8.94
N GLY A 79 -0.86 4.39 9.34
CA GLY A 79 -1.85 3.55 10.04
C GLY A 79 -2.28 4.13 11.38
N VAL A 80 -1.33 4.67 12.16
CA VAL A 80 -1.62 5.37 13.42
C VAL A 80 -2.41 6.65 13.14
N MET A 81 -1.99 7.47 12.17
CA MET A 81 -2.69 8.71 11.81
C MET A 81 -4.12 8.40 11.34
N GLY A 82 -4.30 7.45 10.44
CA GLY A 82 -5.63 7.07 9.93
C GLY A 82 -6.55 6.51 11.01
N TRP A 83 -6.00 5.81 12.01
CA TRP A 83 -6.80 5.40 13.16
C TRP A 83 -7.37 6.57 13.94
N PHE A 84 -6.64 7.67 14.08
CA PHE A 84 -7.13 8.86 14.80
C PHE A 84 -7.97 9.79 13.91
N GLU A 85 -7.60 9.93 12.64
CA GLU A 85 -8.33 10.78 11.67
C GLU A 85 -9.72 10.21 11.34
N TRP A 86 -9.83 8.90 11.10
CA TRP A 86 -11.14 8.29 10.86
C TRP A 86 -11.91 8.19 12.17
N GLY A 87 -13.03 8.84 12.25
CA GLY A 87 -13.88 8.78 13.44
C GLY A 87 -14.41 7.38 13.75
N PRO A 88 -15.09 7.19 14.88
CA PRO A 88 -15.65 5.88 15.27
C PRO A 88 -16.61 5.27 14.23
N LYS A 89 -17.22 6.10 13.41
CA LYS A 89 -18.12 5.68 12.31
C LYS A 89 -17.36 5.25 11.04
N GLY A 90 -16.05 5.40 11.01
CA GLY A 90 -15.18 5.10 9.86
C GLY A 90 -15.04 6.29 8.90
N ALA A 91 -14.45 6.02 7.74
CA ALA A 91 -14.17 7.03 6.72
C ALA A 91 -15.43 7.70 6.18
N VAL A 92 -15.30 9.00 5.96
CA VAL A 92 -16.29 9.87 5.29
C VAL A 92 -15.71 10.31 3.94
N PRO A 93 -15.77 9.47 2.89
CA PRO A 93 -15.08 9.73 1.63
C PRO A 93 -15.47 11.07 1.01
N ALA A 94 -14.46 11.87 0.65
CA ALA A 94 -14.64 13.15 0.00
C ALA A 94 -13.87 13.20 -1.33
N LYS A 95 -14.28 14.13 -2.20
CA LYS A 95 -13.60 14.39 -3.47
C LYS A 95 -12.50 15.43 -3.29
N LEU A 96 -11.36 15.22 -3.95
CA LEU A 96 -10.38 16.29 -4.14
C LEU A 96 -10.95 17.42 -4.98
N THR A 97 -10.67 18.66 -4.60
CA THR A 97 -10.88 19.82 -5.48
C THR A 97 -9.95 19.72 -6.69
N ARG A 98 -10.27 20.43 -7.77
CA ARG A 98 -9.39 20.48 -8.96
C ARG A 98 -7.97 20.94 -8.62
N ARG A 99 -7.85 21.89 -7.69
CA ARG A 99 -6.56 22.40 -7.24
C ARG A 99 -5.77 21.34 -6.47
N GLU A 100 -6.41 20.65 -5.52
CA GLU A 100 -5.78 19.56 -4.76
C GLU A 100 -5.35 18.42 -5.69
N LEU A 101 -6.19 18.03 -6.66
CA LEU A 101 -5.86 17.00 -7.63
C LEU A 101 -4.61 17.39 -8.44
N LEU A 102 -4.52 18.62 -8.93
CA LEU A 102 -3.33 19.11 -9.64
C LEU A 102 -2.09 19.11 -8.74
N ILE A 103 -2.22 19.54 -7.47
CA ILE A 103 -1.11 19.55 -6.51
C ILE A 103 -0.62 18.13 -6.26
N TRP A 104 -1.52 17.18 -5.92
CA TRP A 104 -1.13 15.81 -5.63
C TRP A 104 -0.54 15.10 -6.85
N THR A 105 -1.07 15.34 -8.05
CA THR A 105 -0.49 14.84 -9.29
C THR A 105 0.91 15.40 -9.51
N ALA A 106 1.10 16.71 -9.36
CA ALA A 106 2.41 17.35 -9.51
C ALA A 106 3.41 16.84 -8.46
N VAL A 107 2.99 16.73 -7.19
CA VAL A 107 3.82 16.16 -6.11
C VAL A 107 4.27 14.74 -6.46
N THR A 108 3.35 13.89 -6.91
CA THR A 108 3.67 12.51 -7.30
C THR A 108 4.68 12.48 -8.44
N LEU A 109 4.46 13.24 -9.51
CA LEU A 109 5.34 13.24 -10.68
C LEU A 109 6.72 13.83 -10.35
N ILE A 110 6.78 14.94 -9.62
CA ILE A 110 8.04 15.59 -9.23
C ILE A 110 8.82 14.67 -8.29
N ALA A 111 8.19 14.09 -7.27
CA ALA A 111 8.84 13.17 -6.35
C ALA A 111 9.34 11.92 -7.06
N TRP A 112 8.55 11.35 -7.98
CA TRP A 112 8.95 10.20 -8.78
C TRP A 112 10.23 10.48 -9.58
N VAL A 113 10.26 11.59 -10.32
CA VAL A 113 11.45 11.96 -11.14
C VAL A 113 12.65 12.33 -10.26
N ALA A 114 12.43 13.06 -9.16
CA ALA A 114 13.51 13.53 -8.30
C ALA A 114 14.13 12.42 -7.42
N LEU A 115 13.33 11.45 -6.97
CA LEU A 115 13.84 10.40 -6.08
C LEU A 115 14.55 9.26 -6.80
N ARG A 116 14.26 9.03 -8.08
CA ARG A 116 14.91 7.97 -8.85
C ARG A 116 16.46 8.06 -8.80
N PRO A 117 17.11 9.18 -9.16
CA PRO A 117 18.56 9.28 -9.09
C PRO A 117 19.11 9.18 -7.66
N VAL A 118 18.33 9.54 -6.66
CA VAL A 118 18.72 9.40 -5.24
C VAL A 118 18.83 7.92 -4.88
N PHE A 119 17.81 7.10 -5.20
CA PHE A 119 17.85 5.67 -4.93
C PHE A 119 18.92 4.95 -5.75
N GLU A 120 19.13 5.35 -7.01
CA GLU A 120 20.21 4.83 -7.84
C GLU A 120 21.58 5.11 -7.22
N SER A 121 21.80 6.30 -6.64
CA SER A 121 23.04 6.67 -5.96
C SER A 121 23.28 5.87 -4.66
N TRP A 122 22.24 5.31 -4.06
CA TRP A 122 22.35 4.44 -2.88
C TRP A 122 22.58 2.96 -3.23
N GLY A 123 22.77 2.65 -4.51
CA GLY A 123 23.01 1.28 -4.97
C GLY A 123 21.76 0.43 -5.07
N ALA A 124 20.58 1.02 -4.92
CA ALA A 124 19.34 0.32 -5.19
C ALA A 124 19.20 0.11 -6.71
N ALA A 125 18.78 -1.07 -7.14
CA ALA A 125 18.40 -1.35 -8.53
C ALA A 125 17.07 -0.63 -8.87
N ALA A 126 16.97 0.67 -8.51
CA ALA A 126 15.75 1.44 -8.60
C ALA A 126 15.36 1.67 -10.05
N THR A 127 14.44 0.87 -10.54
CA THR A 127 13.78 1.10 -11.81
C THR A 127 12.85 2.32 -11.74
N TRP A 128 12.38 2.81 -12.88
CA TRP A 128 11.32 3.81 -12.90
C TRP A 128 10.03 3.29 -12.26
N ALA A 129 9.74 2.00 -12.42
CA ALA A 129 8.58 1.35 -11.86
C ALA A 129 8.67 1.25 -10.33
N ASP A 130 9.79 0.77 -9.77
CA ASP A 130 10.03 0.72 -8.31
C ASP A 130 9.83 2.08 -7.65
N THR A 131 10.45 3.12 -8.24
CA THR A 131 10.36 4.49 -7.70
C THR A 131 8.93 5.02 -7.79
N PHE A 132 8.20 4.71 -8.88
CA PHE A 132 6.81 5.08 -9.01
C PHE A 132 5.93 4.35 -7.99
N MET A 133 6.12 3.05 -7.81
CA MET A 133 5.38 2.28 -6.81
C MET A 133 5.60 2.83 -5.40
N LEU A 134 6.84 3.18 -5.05
CA LEU A 134 7.16 3.79 -3.77
C LEU A 134 6.43 5.13 -3.56
N VAL A 135 6.62 6.07 -4.48
CA VAL A 135 6.04 7.42 -4.37
C VAL A 135 4.51 7.36 -4.45
N GLY A 136 3.99 6.60 -5.41
CA GLY A 136 2.55 6.41 -5.58
C GLY A 136 1.89 5.80 -4.34
N SER A 137 2.52 4.80 -3.72
CA SER A 137 2.03 4.19 -2.48
C SER A 137 1.99 5.17 -1.32
N ILE A 138 3.03 6.00 -1.14
CA ILE A 138 3.05 7.02 -0.08
C ILE A 138 1.92 8.03 -0.30
N VAL A 139 1.76 8.54 -1.52
CA VAL A 139 0.70 9.51 -1.82
C VAL A 139 -0.69 8.88 -1.69
N ALA A 140 -0.89 7.67 -2.22
CA ALA A 140 -2.17 6.96 -2.09
C ALA A 140 -2.54 6.72 -0.62
N GLN A 141 -1.55 6.36 0.21
CA GLN A 141 -1.73 6.17 1.64
C GLN A 141 -2.12 7.48 2.36
N ILE A 142 -1.45 8.59 2.04
CA ILE A 142 -1.81 9.91 2.60
C ILE A 142 -3.23 10.30 2.19
N LEU A 143 -3.59 10.14 0.91
CA LEU A 143 -4.93 10.43 0.43
C LEU A 143 -5.98 9.56 1.11
N MET A 144 -5.65 8.30 1.43
CA MET A 144 -6.55 7.41 2.16
C MET A 144 -6.73 7.86 3.61
N VAL A 145 -5.66 8.26 4.32
CA VAL A 145 -5.76 8.88 5.66
C VAL A 145 -6.67 10.10 5.62
N LEU A 146 -6.52 10.96 4.59
CA LEU A 146 -7.32 12.16 4.37
C LEU A 146 -8.73 11.88 3.82
N GLU A 147 -9.16 10.62 3.78
CA GLU A 147 -10.49 10.18 3.31
C GLU A 147 -10.81 10.59 1.86
N LYS A 148 -9.79 10.79 1.01
CA LYS A 148 -9.98 11.14 -0.40
C LYS A 148 -10.16 9.89 -1.24
N TYR A 149 -11.31 9.78 -1.93
CA TYR A 149 -11.59 8.58 -2.72
C TYR A 149 -10.61 8.36 -3.88
N GLU A 150 -9.92 9.42 -4.31
CA GLU A 150 -8.87 9.37 -5.35
C GLU A 150 -7.64 8.54 -4.92
N CYS A 151 -7.52 8.16 -3.64
CA CYS A 151 -6.53 7.18 -3.21
C CYS A 151 -6.67 5.85 -3.98
N TRP A 152 -7.90 5.42 -4.28
CA TRP A 152 -8.16 4.14 -4.94
C TRP A 152 -7.72 4.08 -6.40
N PRO A 153 -8.04 5.08 -7.28
CA PRO A 153 -7.43 5.14 -8.61
C PRO A 153 -5.90 5.15 -8.59
N LEU A 154 -5.29 5.81 -7.61
CA LEU A 154 -3.83 5.80 -7.49
C LEU A 154 -3.31 4.43 -7.05
N TRP A 155 -3.94 3.77 -6.07
CA TRP A 155 -3.64 2.38 -5.72
C TRP A 155 -3.80 1.45 -6.91
N PHE A 156 -4.86 1.60 -7.70
CA PHE A 156 -5.05 0.83 -8.94
C PHE A 156 -3.85 0.93 -9.87
N VAL A 157 -3.33 2.13 -10.12
CA VAL A 157 -2.17 2.32 -11.00
C VAL A 157 -0.90 1.75 -10.38
N VAL A 158 -0.66 1.96 -9.09
CA VAL A 158 0.50 1.40 -8.36
C VAL A 158 0.49 -0.12 -8.43
N ASP A 159 -0.64 -0.74 -8.12
CA ASP A 159 -0.76 -2.19 -8.10
C ASP A 159 -0.68 -2.81 -9.50
N LEU A 160 -1.19 -2.11 -10.52
CA LEU A 160 -1.06 -2.55 -11.92
C LEU A 160 0.40 -2.52 -12.37
N VAL A 161 1.14 -1.45 -12.05
CA VAL A 161 2.58 -1.37 -12.32
C VAL A 161 3.32 -2.50 -11.62
N GLY A 162 3.05 -2.73 -10.33
CA GLY A 162 3.66 -3.82 -9.57
C GLY A 162 3.32 -5.20 -10.16
N THR A 163 2.06 -5.43 -10.56
CA THR A 163 1.67 -6.68 -11.22
C THR A 163 2.51 -6.96 -12.46
N ILE A 164 2.69 -5.94 -13.31
CA ILE A 164 3.44 -6.06 -14.56
C ILE A 164 4.93 -6.26 -14.26
N GLU A 165 5.51 -5.46 -13.39
CA GLU A 165 6.93 -5.52 -13.05
C GLU A 165 7.33 -6.86 -12.45
N TYR A 166 6.59 -7.33 -11.44
CA TYR A 166 6.88 -8.61 -10.81
C TYR A 166 6.65 -9.81 -11.75
N ALA A 167 5.70 -9.72 -12.67
CA ALA A 167 5.54 -10.73 -13.72
C ALA A 167 6.76 -10.77 -14.65
N PHE A 168 7.30 -9.63 -15.07
CA PHE A 168 8.54 -9.59 -15.87
C PHE A 168 9.77 -10.11 -15.11
N MET A 169 9.79 -9.96 -13.78
CA MET A 169 10.83 -10.50 -12.92
C MET A 169 10.65 -12.01 -12.61
N ASN A 170 9.62 -12.66 -13.16
CA ASN A 170 9.22 -14.04 -12.85
C ASN A 170 8.84 -14.29 -11.38
N LEU A 171 8.47 -13.26 -10.64
CA LEU A 171 7.97 -13.32 -9.27
C LEU A 171 6.45 -13.50 -9.28
N TRP A 172 5.99 -14.63 -9.79
CA TRP A 172 4.57 -14.89 -10.08
C TRP A 172 3.67 -14.82 -8.85
N PHE A 173 4.16 -15.26 -7.68
CA PHE A 173 3.40 -15.16 -6.43
C PHE A 173 3.11 -13.70 -6.05
N THR A 174 4.13 -12.86 -6.11
CA THR A 174 4.01 -11.43 -5.84
C THR A 174 3.15 -10.73 -6.90
N ALA A 175 3.34 -11.06 -8.18
CA ALA A 175 2.51 -10.52 -9.26
C ALA A 175 1.03 -10.86 -9.07
N LEU A 176 0.70 -12.10 -8.65
CA LEU A 176 -0.67 -12.50 -8.34
C LEU A 176 -1.25 -11.71 -7.17
N LEU A 177 -0.47 -11.50 -6.10
CA LEU A 177 -0.89 -10.70 -4.95
C LEU A 177 -1.25 -9.26 -5.38
N TYR A 178 -0.40 -8.63 -6.20
CA TYR A 178 -0.67 -7.29 -6.74
C TYR A 178 -1.89 -7.26 -7.67
N ALA A 179 -2.10 -8.29 -8.49
CA ALA A 179 -3.31 -8.43 -9.30
C ALA A 179 -4.59 -8.50 -8.44
N VAL A 180 -4.52 -9.15 -7.28
CA VAL A 180 -5.63 -9.14 -6.30
C VAL A 180 -5.84 -7.73 -5.73
N PHE A 181 -4.78 -6.99 -5.42
CA PHE A 181 -4.89 -5.60 -4.98
C PHE A 181 -5.50 -4.70 -6.06
N VAL A 182 -5.17 -4.88 -7.34
CA VAL A 182 -5.84 -4.19 -8.47
C VAL A 182 -7.35 -4.38 -8.41
N ALA A 183 -7.81 -5.62 -8.21
CA ALA A 183 -9.25 -5.92 -8.11
C ALA A 183 -9.89 -5.24 -6.88
N ILE A 184 -9.20 -5.27 -5.73
CA ILE A 184 -9.67 -4.61 -4.51
C ILE A 184 -9.69 -3.09 -4.69
N ALA A 185 -8.70 -2.49 -5.35
CA ALA A 185 -8.66 -1.05 -5.63
C ALA A 185 -9.86 -0.60 -6.49
N VAL A 186 -10.25 -1.38 -7.50
CA VAL A 186 -11.47 -1.12 -8.29
C VAL A 186 -12.72 -1.18 -7.42
N ALA A 187 -12.83 -2.17 -6.53
CA ALA A 187 -13.96 -2.29 -5.61
C ALA A 187 -14.01 -1.11 -4.63
N GLY A 188 -12.86 -0.72 -4.07
CA GLY A 188 -12.72 0.43 -3.17
C GLY A 188 -13.10 1.74 -3.84
N TRP A 189 -12.61 1.94 -5.07
CA TRP A 189 -12.96 3.12 -5.86
C TRP A 189 -14.47 3.27 -6.04
N ARG A 190 -15.13 2.20 -6.51
CA ARG A 190 -16.59 2.20 -6.70
C ARG A 190 -17.33 2.46 -5.39
N ALA A 191 -16.95 1.78 -4.31
CA ALA A 191 -17.61 1.91 -3.02
C ALA A 191 -17.47 3.32 -2.43
N TRP A 192 -16.28 3.91 -2.49
CA TRP A 192 -16.03 5.24 -1.95
C TRP A 192 -16.62 6.34 -2.81
N LEU A 193 -16.60 6.20 -4.13
CA LEU A 193 -17.23 7.14 -5.05
C LEU A 193 -18.75 7.25 -4.82
N VAL A 194 -19.43 6.11 -4.64
CA VAL A 194 -20.86 6.09 -4.33
C VAL A 194 -21.15 6.82 -3.02
N ARG A 195 -20.35 6.58 -1.98
CA ARG A 195 -20.52 7.25 -0.68
C ARG A 195 -20.26 8.75 -0.76
N ALA A 196 -19.20 9.18 -1.45
CA ALA A 196 -18.87 10.58 -1.64
C ALA A 196 -20.01 11.32 -2.36
N ASN A 197 -20.60 10.72 -3.39
CA ASN A 197 -21.72 11.30 -4.13
C ASN A 197 -22.99 11.38 -3.28
N ALA A 198 -23.29 10.35 -2.48
CA ALA A 198 -24.47 10.34 -1.59
C ALA A 198 -24.41 11.47 -0.54
N GLN A 199 -23.21 11.78 -0.02
CA GLN A 199 -23.04 12.89 0.93
C GLN A 199 -23.26 14.27 0.31
N VAL A 200 -22.88 14.45 -0.96
CA VAL A 200 -23.14 15.71 -1.69
C VAL A 200 -24.63 15.93 -1.87
N VAL A 201 -25.38 14.87 -2.16
CA VAL A 201 -26.85 14.95 -2.30
C VAL A 201 -27.53 15.25 -0.96
N ALA A 202 -27.07 14.62 0.13
CA ALA A 202 -27.66 14.81 1.47
C ALA A 202 -27.41 16.22 2.08
N ARG A 203 -26.44 16.99 1.54
CA ARG A 203 -26.11 18.36 1.98
C ARG A 203 -26.84 19.46 1.18
N ARG A 204 -27.55 19.09 0.12
CA ARG A 204 -28.40 19.98 -0.68
C ARG A 204 -29.84 19.98 -0.19
#